data_51610f11f01ebf19f471f148d836c325
#
_entry.id   51610f11f01ebf19f471f148d836c325
#
_cell.length_a   1.000
_cell.length_b   1.000
_cell.length_c   1.000
_cell.angle_alpha   90.00
_cell.angle_beta   90.00
_cell.angle_gamma   90.00
#
_symmetry.space_group_name_H-M   'P 1'
#
loop_
_entity.id
_entity.type
_entity.pdbx_description
1 polymer ?
#
loop_
_entity_poly.entity_id
_entity_poly.type
_entity_poly.pdbx_seq_one_letter_code
_entity_poly.pdbx_strand_id
1 'polypeptide(L)'
;MKKVLRIFSILFCLLMTTAVFTSCSKDTDPADVDLFVGTYKGHIGYTNIKPAKNISTENGKVIVNKVGSTYSFHFSNDIPDLNNVKFEKKDDNTYISVGSGLKGITITASKLTMLVIKGGESWTTNCTR
;
A
#
# COMPACT_ATOMS: atom_id res chain seq x y z
N MET A 1 21.36 8.09 54.50
CA MET A 1 22.09 7.69 53.28
C MET A 1 21.50 6.42 52.64
N LYS A 2 21.25 5.37 53.39
CA LYS A 2 20.69 4.13 52.82
C LYS A 2 19.30 4.30 52.19
N LYS A 3 18.51 5.25 52.67
CA LYS A 3 17.15 5.52 52.15
C LYS A 3 17.18 6.19 50.78
N VAL A 4 18.20 6.96 50.47
CA VAL A 4 18.34 7.65 49.18
C VAL A 4 18.69 6.67 48.08
N LEU A 5 19.50 5.69 48.36
CA LEU A 5 19.87 4.63 47.42
C LEU A 5 18.68 3.78 47.02
N ARG A 6 17.78 3.52 47.95
CA ARG A 6 16.54 2.75 47.66
C ARG A 6 15.59 3.52 46.76
N ILE A 7 15.50 4.81 46.93
CA ILE A 7 14.67 5.69 46.10
C ILE A 7 15.21 5.75 44.68
N PHE A 8 16.49 5.84 44.48
CA PHE A 8 17.15 5.80 43.19
C PHE A 8 16.91 4.48 42.45
N SER A 9 16.95 3.37 43.17
CA SER A 9 16.70 2.04 42.59
C SER A 9 15.28 1.89 42.09
N ILE A 10 14.31 2.38 42.82
CA ILE A 10 12.90 2.36 42.44
C ILE A 10 12.64 3.27 41.24
N LEU A 11 13.24 4.44 41.22
CA LEU A 11 13.10 5.37 40.11
C LEU A 11 13.71 4.80 38.81
N PHE A 12 14.82 4.11 38.93
CA PHE A 12 15.45 3.45 37.78
C PHE A 12 14.60 2.31 37.21
N CYS A 13 13.96 1.54 38.08
CA CYS A 13 13.04 0.48 37.63
C CYS A 13 11.81 1.04 36.92
N LEU A 14 11.29 2.19 37.35
CA LEU A 14 10.15 2.83 36.69
C LEU A 14 10.50 3.34 35.28
N LEU A 15 11.70 3.82 35.06
CA LEU A 15 12.15 4.26 33.76
C LEU A 15 12.32 3.11 32.76
N MET A 16 12.68 1.93 33.25
CA MET A 16 12.82 0.75 32.40
C MET A 16 11.49 0.18 31.90
N THR A 17 10.43 0.33 32.68
CA THR A 17 9.13 -0.20 32.30
C THR A 17 8.45 0.60 31.19
N THR A 18 8.76 1.87 31.03
CA THR A 18 8.17 2.68 29.95
C THR A 18 8.73 2.34 28.58
N ALA A 19 9.92 1.81 28.47
CA ALA A 19 10.52 1.42 27.21
C ALA A 19 9.86 0.19 26.55
N VAL A 20 9.18 -0.63 27.33
CA VAL A 20 8.53 -1.86 26.85
C VAL A 20 7.26 -1.56 26.04
N PHE A 21 6.61 -0.44 26.28
CA PHE A 21 5.35 -0.09 25.57
C PHE A 21 5.55 0.24 24.10
N THR A 22 6.73 0.68 23.72
CA THR A 22 7.00 1.01 22.30
C THR A 22 7.10 -0.21 21.41
N SER A 23 7.27 -1.40 21.96
CA SER A 23 7.35 -2.64 21.18
C SER A 23 6.00 -3.20 20.76
N CYS A 24 4.89 -2.69 21.28
CA CYS A 24 3.54 -3.16 20.95
C CYS A 24 3.04 -2.71 19.58
N SER A 25 3.74 -1.81 18.89
CA SER A 25 3.39 -1.34 17.56
C SER A 25 3.74 -2.31 16.43
N LYS A 26 4.30 -3.47 16.75
CA LYS A 26 4.76 -4.46 15.76
C LYS A 26 3.65 -5.26 15.08
N ASP A 27 2.48 -5.30 15.66
CA ASP A 27 1.36 -6.11 15.17
C ASP A 27 0.47 -5.37 14.19
N THR A 28 0.92 -4.21 13.70
CA THR A 28 0.16 -3.43 12.74
C THR A 28 0.23 -4.08 11.37
N ASP A 29 -0.93 -4.30 10.75
CA ASP A 29 -1.04 -4.78 9.38
C ASP A 29 -0.32 -3.79 8.43
N PRO A 30 0.44 -4.25 7.43
CA PRO A 30 1.05 -3.37 6.44
C PRO A 30 0.08 -2.40 5.78
N ALA A 31 -1.17 -2.80 5.56
CA ALA A 31 -2.20 -1.92 5.03
C ALA A 31 -2.57 -0.79 6.01
N ASP A 32 -2.49 -1.04 7.31
CA ASP A 32 -2.81 -0.04 8.34
C ASP A 32 -1.73 1.02 8.50
N VAL A 33 -0.50 0.73 8.11
CA VAL A 33 0.61 1.68 8.13
C VAL A 33 0.90 2.28 6.75
N ASP A 34 -0.01 2.09 5.81
CA ASP A 34 0.10 2.64 4.45
C ASP A 34 1.38 2.23 3.73
N LEU A 35 1.84 1.00 3.97
CA LEU A 35 3.07 0.47 3.39
C LEU A 35 3.05 0.50 1.86
N PHE A 36 1.88 0.42 1.27
CA PHE A 36 1.69 0.40 -0.18
C PHE A 36 1.51 1.79 -0.79
N VAL A 37 1.35 2.81 0.03
CA VAL A 37 1.22 4.20 -0.43
C VAL A 37 2.56 4.70 -0.97
N GLY A 38 2.53 5.29 -2.14
CA GLY A 38 3.72 5.85 -2.76
C GLY A 38 3.68 5.77 -4.27
N THR A 39 4.81 6.00 -4.90
CA THR A 39 4.93 6.04 -6.36
C THR A 39 5.67 4.80 -6.86
N TYR A 40 5.02 4.07 -7.75
CA TYR A 40 5.59 2.93 -8.47
C TYR A 40 5.88 3.35 -9.91
N LYS A 41 6.98 2.89 -10.48
CA LYS A 41 7.42 3.27 -11.82
C LYS A 41 7.68 2.03 -12.68
N GLY A 42 7.35 2.14 -13.96
CA GLY A 42 7.59 1.07 -14.92
C GLY A 42 6.56 1.07 -16.05
N HIS A 43 6.23 -0.12 -16.50
CA HIS A 43 5.25 -0.29 -17.57
C HIS A 43 3.84 -0.01 -17.07
N ILE A 44 3.12 0.84 -17.80
CA ILE A 44 1.68 1.06 -17.65
C ILE A 44 1.01 1.01 -19.00
N GLY A 45 -0.20 0.47 -19.04
CA GLY A 45 -1.00 0.40 -20.25
C GLY A 45 -2.47 0.57 -19.96
N TYR A 46 -3.18 1.09 -20.93
CA TYR A 46 -4.64 1.28 -20.87
C TYR A 46 -5.23 1.14 -22.24
N THR A 47 -6.33 0.41 -22.34
CA THR A 47 -7.11 0.32 -23.56
C THR A 47 -8.59 0.54 -23.28
N ASN A 48 -9.28 1.14 -24.23
CA ASN A 48 -10.72 1.32 -24.20
C ASN A 48 -11.29 1.03 -25.59
N ILE A 49 -12.46 0.41 -25.63
CA ILE A 49 -13.13 0.05 -26.89
C ILE A 49 -13.94 1.22 -27.44
N LYS A 50 -14.61 2.00 -26.59
CA LYS A 50 -15.42 3.17 -26.97
C LYS A 50 -15.25 4.34 -26.01
N PRO A 51 -14.62 5.46 -26.42
CA PRO A 51 -13.88 5.63 -27.69
C PRO A 51 -12.61 4.79 -27.70
N ALA A 52 -12.21 4.33 -28.86
CA ALA A 52 -11.00 3.52 -29.02
C ALA A 52 -9.77 4.30 -28.54
N LYS A 53 -9.11 3.78 -27.52
CA LYS A 53 -7.94 4.40 -26.93
C LYS A 53 -6.93 3.32 -26.53
N ASN A 54 -5.66 3.57 -26.82
CA ASN A 54 -4.58 2.66 -26.47
C ASN A 54 -3.38 3.48 -26.00
N ILE A 55 -3.02 3.29 -24.74
CA ILE A 55 -1.87 3.94 -24.12
C ILE A 55 -0.95 2.85 -23.60
N SER A 56 0.34 2.94 -23.90
CA SER A 56 1.35 2.03 -23.39
C SER A 56 2.68 2.74 -23.28
N THR A 57 3.32 2.64 -22.13
CA THR A 57 4.65 3.21 -21.91
C THR A 57 5.44 2.38 -20.90
N GLU A 58 6.75 2.29 -21.11
CA GLU A 58 7.67 1.65 -20.16
C GLU A 58 8.14 2.62 -19.06
N ASN A 59 7.89 3.90 -19.22
CA ASN A 59 8.32 4.96 -18.31
C ASN A 59 7.14 5.61 -17.58
N GLY A 60 6.14 4.81 -17.26
CA GLY A 60 4.96 5.28 -16.55
C GLY A 60 5.16 5.38 -15.05
N LYS A 61 4.18 6.03 -14.41
CA LYS A 61 4.11 6.16 -12.95
C LYS A 61 2.71 5.83 -12.49
N VAL A 62 2.64 5.19 -11.32
CA VAL A 62 1.38 4.96 -10.61
C VAL A 62 1.56 5.48 -9.19
N ILE A 63 0.73 6.44 -8.82
CA ILE A 63 0.69 6.96 -7.45
C ILE A 63 -0.42 6.23 -6.70
N VAL A 64 -0.06 5.55 -5.64
CA VAL A 64 -1.00 4.80 -4.80
C VAL A 64 -1.30 5.61 -3.54
N ASN A 65 -2.56 5.90 -3.31
CA ASN A 65 -3.04 6.60 -2.12
C ASN A 65 -4.06 5.74 -1.39
N LYS A 66 -4.14 5.92 -0.07
CA LYS A 66 -5.17 5.29 0.76
C LYS A 66 -6.21 6.33 1.15
N VAL A 67 -7.48 6.00 0.94
CA VAL A 67 -8.61 6.83 1.30
C VAL A 67 -9.56 5.99 2.15
N GLY A 68 -9.53 6.24 3.47
CA GLY A 68 -10.26 5.38 4.42
C GLY A 68 -9.73 3.95 4.40
N SER A 69 -10.58 2.99 4.06
CA SER A 69 -10.23 1.57 3.96
C SER A 69 -9.96 1.10 2.53
N THR A 70 -9.96 2.01 1.57
CA THR A 70 -9.76 1.70 0.16
C THR A 70 -8.51 2.38 -0.39
N TYR A 71 -8.05 1.92 -1.55
CA TYR A 71 -6.91 2.49 -2.24
C TYR A 71 -7.33 3.09 -3.57
N SER A 72 -6.66 4.14 -3.99
CA SER A 72 -6.79 4.73 -5.31
C SER A 72 -5.46 4.69 -6.05
N PHE A 73 -5.53 4.51 -7.36
CA PHE A 73 -4.39 4.44 -8.25
C PHE A 73 -4.50 5.57 -9.27
N HIS A 74 -3.53 6.46 -9.25
CA HIS A 74 -3.44 7.56 -10.19
C HIS A 74 -2.30 7.30 -11.15
N PHE A 75 -2.62 7.18 -12.42
CA PHE A 75 -1.66 6.85 -13.47
C PHE A 75 -1.20 8.11 -14.20
N SER A 76 0.05 8.11 -14.66
CA SER A 76 0.54 9.11 -15.60
C SER A 76 -0.02 8.84 -17.01
N ASN A 77 0.31 9.71 -17.98
CA ASN A 77 -0.03 9.54 -19.40
C ASN A 77 -1.52 9.53 -19.70
N ASP A 78 -2.33 10.30 -18.95
CA ASP A 78 -3.77 10.45 -19.16
C ASP A 78 -4.58 9.14 -19.04
N ILE A 79 -4.03 8.15 -18.37
CA ILE A 79 -4.76 6.93 -18.05
C ILE A 79 -5.74 7.23 -16.91
N PRO A 80 -7.02 6.82 -17.03
CA PRO A 80 -8.01 7.04 -15.98
C PRO A 80 -7.62 6.39 -14.65
N ASP A 81 -7.96 7.04 -13.55
CA ASP A 81 -7.71 6.54 -12.21
C ASP A 81 -8.56 5.30 -11.89
N LEU A 82 -8.05 4.46 -11.03
CA LEU A 82 -8.82 3.41 -10.37
C LEU A 82 -9.02 3.79 -8.91
N ASN A 83 -10.27 3.80 -8.46
CA ASN A 83 -10.64 4.18 -7.10
C ASN A 83 -11.41 3.07 -6.40
N ASN A 84 -11.54 3.18 -5.09
CA ASN A 84 -12.30 2.24 -4.26
C ASN A 84 -11.79 0.79 -4.34
N VAL A 85 -10.48 0.63 -4.45
CA VAL A 85 -9.86 -0.69 -4.51
C VAL A 85 -9.66 -1.21 -3.09
N LYS A 86 -10.20 -2.39 -2.83
CA LYS A 86 -10.02 -3.10 -1.56
C LYS A 86 -9.02 -4.21 -1.74
N PHE A 87 -8.20 -4.42 -0.73
CA PHE A 87 -7.20 -5.47 -0.73
C PHE A 87 -7.45 -6.49 0.37
N GLU A 88 -7.08 -7.72 0.10
CA GLU A 88 -7.03 -8.80 1.05
C GLU A 88 -5.62 -9.37 1.10
N LYS A 89 -5.19 -9.73 2.30
CA LYS A 89 -3.88 -10.31 2.53
C LYS A 89 -3.79 -11.71 1.91
N LYS A 90 -2.83 -11.89 1.01
CA LYS A 90 -2.52 -13.19 0.41
C LYS A 90 -1.43 -13.91 1.20
N ASP A 91 -0.37 -13.20 1.56
CA ASP A 91 0.73 -13.65 2.42
C ASP A 91 1.30 -12.44 3.17
N ASP A 92 2.37 -12.62 3.94
CA ASP A 92 2.92 -11.59 4.82
C ASP A 92 3.31 -10.30 4.10
N ASN A 93 3.64 -10.37 2.81
CA ASN A 93 4.15 -9.24 2.04
C ASN A 93 3.31 -8.90 0.82
N THR A 94 2.25 -9.65 0.54
CA THR A 94 1.49 -9.53 -0.70
C THR A 94 0.02 -9.34 -0.42
N TYR A 95 -0.58 -8.34 -1.06
CA TYR A 95 -2.00 -8.07 -1.02
C TYR A 95 -2.58 -8.18 -2.43
N ILE A 96 -3.77 -8.71 -2.52
CA ILE A 96 -4.51 -8.84 -3.78
C ILE A 96 -5.82 -8.08 -3.69
N SER A 97 -6.25 -7.51 -4.80
CA SER A 97 -7.52 -6.80 -4.86
C SER A 97 -8.69 -7.77 -4.78
N VAL A 98 -9.73 -7.34 -4.08
CA VAL A 98 -10.96 -8.10 -3.90
C VAL A 98 -12.16 -7.23 -4.27
N GLY A 99 -13.28 -7.87 -4.54
CA GLY A 99 -14.53 -7.21 -4.89
C GLY A 99 -14.86 -7.28 -6.38
N SER A 100 -16.08 -6.87 -6.71
CA SER A 100 -16.58 -6.94 -8.07
C SER A 100 -15.97 -5.86 -8.96
N GLY A 101 -15.40 -6.25 -10.09
CA GLY A 101 -14.94 -5.36 -11.15
C GLY A 101 -13.51 -4.84 -11.03
N LEU A 102 -12.84 -5.03 -9.90
CA LEU A 102 -11.47 -4.53 -9.71
C LEU A 102 -10.51 -5.63 -9.22
N LYS A 103 -10.66 -6.82 -9.78
CA LYS A 103 -9.75 -7.94 -9.54
C LYS A 103 -8.51 -7.82 -10.43
N GLY A 104 -7.44 -8.49 -10.05
CA GLY A 104 -6.23 -8.58 -10.86
C GLY A 104 -5.14 -7.58 -10.47
N ILE A 105 -5.24 -6.98 -9.29
CA ILE A 105 -4.20 -6.10 -8.75
C ILE A 105 -3.45 -6.86 -7.64
N THR A 106 -2.15 -6.94 -7.75
CA THR A 106 -1.27 -7.50 -6.72
C THR A 106 -0.25 -6.45 -6.33
N ILE A 107 -0.15 -6.17 -5.04
CA ILE A 107 0.74 -5.13 -4.53
C ILE A 107 1.59 -5.65 -3.37
N THR A 108 2.86 -5.25 -3.39
CA THR A 108 3.80 -5.42 -2.29
C THR A 108 4.42 -4.06 -1.98
N ALA A 109 5.26 -3.98 -0.96
CA ALA A 109 5.97 -2.75 -0.65
C ALA A 109 6.90 -2.27 -1.76
N SER A 110 7.30 -3.15 -2.68
CA SER A 110 8.28 -2.84 -3.73
C SER A 110 7.77 -3.04 -5.15
N LYS A 111 6.61 -3.67 -5.34
CA LYS A 111 6.13 -4.03 -6.67
C LYS A 111 4.62 -3.90 -6.80
N LEU A 112 4.18 -3.43 -7.95
CA LEU A 112 2.75 -3.34 -8.32
C LEU A 112 2.56 -4.00 -9.68
N THR A 113 1.72 -5.02 -9.72
CA THR A 113 1.29 -5.65 -10.98
C THR A 113 -0.23 -5.57 -11.10
N MET A 114 -0.72 -5.37 -12.29
CA MET A 114 -2.14 -5.17 -12.52
C MET A 114 -2.57 -5.71 -13.88
N LEU A 115 -3.72 -6.37 -13.89
CA LEU A 115 -4.51 -6.62 -15.09
C LEU A 115 -5.98 -6.49 -14.67
N VAL A 116 -6.56 -5.33 -14.91
CA VAL A 116 -7.95 -5.02 -14.57
C VAL A 116 -8.73 -4.82 -15.84
N ILE A 117 -9.85 -5.50 -15.95
CA ILE A 117 -10.78 -5.37 -17.09
C ILE A 117 -12.14 -4.98 -16.51
N LYS A 118 -12.67 -3.85 -16.98
CA LYS A 118 -13.93 -3.29 -16.49
C LYS A 118 -14.64 -2.50 -17.60
N GLY A 119 -15.83 -2.93 -17.98
CA GLY A 119 -16.68 -2.17 -18.88
C GLY A 119 -16.07 -1.81 -20.24
N GLY A 120 -15.29 -2.71 -20.84
CA GLY A 120 -14.58 -2.44 -22.10
C GLY A 120 -13.27 -1.69 -21.94
N GLU A 121 -12.89 -1.38 -20.73
CA GLU A 121 -11.61 -0.77 -20.39
C GLU A 121 -10.66 -1.81 -19.78
N SER A 122 -9.37 -1.67 -20.02
CA SER A 122 -8.37 -2.51 -19.37
C SER A 122 -7.16 -1.69 -18.93
N TRP A 123 -6.65 -2.02 -17.76
CA TRP A 123 -5.44 -1.43 -17.18
C TRP A 123 -4.42 -2.52 -16.98
N THR A 124 -3.19 -2.25 -17.38
CA THR A 124 -2.06 -3.14 -17.13
C THR A 124 -0.93 -2.37 -16.49
N THR A 125 -0.27 -2.96 -15.51
CA THR A 125 0.94 -2.39 -14.92
C THR A 125 1.95 -3.48 -14.59
N ASN A 126 3.20 -3.09 -14.64
CA ASN A 126 4.31 -3.83 -14.09
C ASN A 126 5.34 -2.80 -13.60
N CYS A 127 5.16 -2.37 -12.37
CA CYS A 127 5.91 -1.26 -11.78
C CYS A 127 6.61 -1.69 -10.51
N THR A 128 7.69 -0.98 -10.20
CA THR A 128 8.47 -1.17 -8.98
C THR A 128 8.74 0.16 -8.30
N ARG A 129 9.18 0.08 -7.05
CA ARG A 129 9.64 1.28 -6.34
C ARG A 129 10.81 0.99 -5.40
#